data_c8a41af64b51553718ea2dcb3f8f9969
#
_entry.id   c8a41af64b51553718ea2dcb3f8f9969
#
_cell.length_a   1.000
_cell.length_b   1.000
_cell.length_c   1.000
_cell.angle_alpha   90.00
_cell.angle_beta   90.00
_cell.angle_gamma   90.00
#
_symmetry.space_group_name_H-M   'P 1'
#
loop_
_entity.id
_entity.type
_entity.pdbx_description
1 polymer ?
#
loop_
_entity_poly.entity_id
_entity_poly.type
_entity_poly.pdbx_seq_one_letter_code
_entity_poly.pdbx_strand_id
1 'polypeptide(L)'
;MYAQRLMTLDLPTVRPEDSVERVLRLMDEYKVCQLPLVNGEIFSGLVYEADLMESDKETPMAALEGRPVFVGPQVHLYDVVSQLVQAEVDALPVVHEGKFLGCIDPKAVLRFLARHTHWAGSGAVVVLEVPEMDLSIAEIARLVESADSKVVACTTSRDEASSNVVVTLKLQAQEVESVISTFQRF
;
A
#
# COMPACT_ATOMS: atom_id res chain seq x y z
N MET A 1 -0.49 -6.18 -10.05
CA MET A 1 -0.35 -4.73 -9.69
C MET A 1 1.07 -4.52 -9.17
N TYR A 2 1.86 -3.62 -9.79
CA TYR A 2 3.29 -3.48 -9.52
C TYR A 2 3.64 -2.07 -9.07
N ALA A 3 4.72 -1.93 -8.30
CA ALA A 3 5.23 -0.70 -7.71
C ALA A 3 5.33 0.47 -8.70
N GLN A 4 5.82 0.21 -9.93
CA GLN A 4 5.93 1.24 -10.99
C GLN A 4 4.61 1.96 -11.33
N ARG A 5 3.45 1.36 -11.03
CA ARG A 5 2.13 1.97 -11.28
C ARG A 5 1.61 2.78 -10.09
N LEU A 6 2.28 2.70 -8.97
CA LEU A 6 1.92 3.37 -7.71
C LEU A 6 2.79 4.59 -7.44
N MET A 7 3.98 4.65 -8.05
CA MET A 7 4.95 5.71 -7.78
C MET A 7 4.46 7.08 -8.27
N THR A 8 4.85 8.10 -7.54
CA THR A 8 4.69 9.52 -7.85
C THR A 8 6.04 10.23 -7.79
N LEU A 9 6.13 11.37 -8.46
CA LEU A 9 7.24 12.30 -8.37
C LEU A 9 6.87 13.56 -7.56
N ASP A 10 5.76 13.54 -6.85
CA ASP A 10 5.25 14.70 -6.09
C ASP A 10 6.10 15.00 -4.84
N LEU A 11 6.85 14.02 -4.35
CA LEU A 11 7.77 14.22 -3.22
C LEU A 11 9.14 14.70 -3.71
N PRO A 12 9.75 15.68 -3.02
CA PRO A 12 11.09 16.15 -3.37
C PRO A 12 12.14 15.09 -3.06
N THR A 13 13.26 15.17 -3.75
CA THR A 13 14.48 14.44 -3.44
C THR A 13 15.46 15.35 -2.73
N VAL A 14 16.26 14.78 -1.84
CA VAL A 14 17.37 15.42 -1.15
C VAL A 14 18.65 15.20 -1.96
N ARG A 15 19.49 16.20 -2.07
CA ARG A 15 20.78 16.13 -2.76
C ARG A 15 21.93 16.06 -1.77
N PRO A 16 23.10 15.51 -2.16
CA PRO A 16 24.28 15.45 -1.30
C PRO A 16 24.73 16.82 -0.77
N GLU A 17 24.54 17.89 -1.55
CA GLU A 17 24.91 19.27 -1.20
C GLU A 17 23.89 19.99 -0.30
N ASP A 18 22.69 19.47 -0.13
CA ASP A 18 21.67 20.06 0.74
C ASP A 18 22.11 19.98 2.21
N SER A 19 21.86 21.03 2.99
CA SER A 19 22.11 21.03 4.43
C SER A 19 20.96 20.34 5.20
N VAL A 20 21.25 19.84 6.38
CA VAL A 20 20.25 19.25 7.31
C VAL A 20 19.09 20.21 7.52
N GLU A 21 19.35 21.52 7.75
CA GLU A 21 18.30 22.51 7.95
C GLU A 21 17.36 22.62 6.74
N ARG A 22 17.90 22.57 5.52
CA ARG A 22 17.10 22.59 4.29
C ARG A 22 16.21 21.36 4.20
N VAL A 23 16.76 20.18 4.50
CA VAL A 23 16.03 18.90 4.43
C VAL A 23 14.91 18.86 5.44
N LEU A 24 15.16 19.28 6.70
CA LEU A 24 14.12 19.36 7.72
C LEU A 24 12.98 20.32 7.32
N ARG A 25 13.29 21.45 6.67
CA ARG A 25 12.27 22.34 6.13
C ARG A 25 11.44 21.68 5.02
N LEU A 26 12.06 20.91 4.13
CA LEU A 26 11.35 20.16 3.11
C LEU A 26 10.43 19.10 3.73
N MET A 27 10.90 18.37 4.74
CA MET A 27 10.08 17.38 5.45
C MET A 27 8.85 18.03 6.10
N ASP A 28 9.02 19.20 6.74
CA ASP A 28 7.89 19.94 7.32
C ASP A 28 6.94 20.48 6.23
N GLU A 29 7.44 21.00 5.11
CA GLU A 29 6.61 21.49 4.02
C GLU A 29 5.73 20.39 3.40
N TYR A 30 6.33 19.22 3.16
CA TYR A 30 5.63 18.09 2.54
C TYR A 30 4.91 17.16 3.55
N LYS A 31 5.07 17.44 4.86
CA LYS A 31 4.48 16.64 5.96
C LYS A 31 4.85 15.17 5.90
N VAL A 32 6.14 14.92 5.73
CA VAL A 32 6.75 13.58 5.70
C VAL A 32 7.95 13.54 6.64
N CYS A 33 8.21 12.38 7.25
CA CYS A 33 9.34 12.17 8.15
C CYS A 33 10.55 11.53 7.44
N GLN A 34 10.44 11.26 6.13
CA GLN A 34 11.53 10.68 5.35
C GLN A 34 11.55 11.25 3.94
N LEU A 35 12.77 11.42 3.39
CA LEU A 35 12.97 11.81 1.99
C LEU A 35 14.11 10.99 1.35
N PRO A 36 14.03 10.69 0.05
CA PRO A 36 15.08 9.98 -0.66
C PRO A 36 16.27 10.89 -0.93
N LEU A 37 17.47 10.44 -0.56
CA LEU A 37 18.75 11.04 -0.92
C LEU A 37 19.17 10.52 -2.28
N VAL A 38 19.33 11.42 -3.24
CA VAL A 38 19.61 11.08 -4.65
C VAL A 38 20.77 11.94 -5.17
N ASN A 39 21.79 11.29 -5.70
CA ASN A 39 22.91 11.97 -6.36
C ASN A 39 22.76 11.83 -7.89
N GLY A 40 22.32 12.91 -8.53
CA GLY A 40 21.92 12.87 -9.94
C GLY A 40 20.70 11.95 -10.14
N GLU A 41 20.90 10.75 -10.69
CA GLU A 41 19.85 9.71 -10.80
C GLU A 41 20.06 8.56 -9.79
N ILE A 42 21.19 8.53 -9.09
CA ILE A 42 21.56 7.41 -8.24
C ILE A 42 20.94 7.57 -6.85
N PHE A 43 20.22 6.55 -6.42
CA PHE A 43 19.68 6.47 -5.07
C PHE A 43 20.79 6.19 -4.06
N SER A 44 20.92 7.03 -3.04
CA SER A 44 21.95 6.91 -1.99
C SER A 44 21.37 6.48 -0.65
N GLY A 45 20.05 6.40 -0.53
CA GLY A 45 19.35 5.95 0.66
C GLY A 45 18.15 6.82 1.03
N LEU A 46 17.40 6.40 2.02
CA LEU A 46 16.29 7.14 2.61
C LEU A 46 16.78 7.82 3.89
N VAL A 47 16.61 9.14 3.99
CA VAL A 47 17.00 9.91 5.18
C VAL A 47 15.78 10.15 6.06
N TYR A 48 15.96 10.11 7.37
CA TYR A 48 14.91 10.19 8.37
C TYR A 48 15.05 11.47 9.20
N GLU A 49 13.93 12.13 9.47
CA GLU A 49 13.87 13.33 10.32
C GLU A 49 14.54 13.11 11.67
N ALA A 50 14.28 11.98 12.32
CA ALA A 50 14.85 11.65 13.62
C ALA A 50 16.39 11.63 13.60
N ASP A 51 17.00 11.07 12.54
CA ASP A 51 18.45 11.02 12.39
C ASP A 51 19.04 12.43 12.16
N LEU A 52 18.29 13.29 11.43
CA LEU A 52 18.70 14.66 11.14
C LEU A 52 18.59 15.61 12.34
N MET A 53 17.64 15.41 13.22
CA MET A 53 17.46 16.24 14.42
C MET A 53 18.62 16.15 15.40
N GLU A 54 19.39 15.06 15.34
CA GLU A 54 20.61 14.88 16.16
C GLU A 54 21.87 15.46 15.51
N SER A 55 21.76 15.94 14.25
CA SER A 55 22.88 16.44 13.46
C SER A 55 22.98 17.97 13.48
N ASP A 56 24.18 18.51 13.22
CA ASP A 56 24.35 19.96 13.04
C ASP A 56 23.61 20.40 11.79
N LYS A 57 22.91 21.54 11.88
CA LYS A 57 22.04 22.09 10.84
C LYS A 57 22.76 22.40 9.52
N GLU A 58 24.03 22.78 9.62
CA GLU A 58 24.86 23.12 8.46
C GLU A 58 25.52 21.90 7.81
N THR A 59 25.42 20.70 8.44
CA THR A 59 25.99 19.48 7.90
C THR A 59 25.41 19.15 6.52
N PRO A 60 26.23 18.94 5.48
CA PRO A 60 25.77 18.52 4.17
C PRO A 60 25.33 17.07 4.20
N MET A 61 24.29 16.72 3.44
CA MET A 61 23.77 15.37 3.37
C MET A 61 24.78 14.34 2.86
N ALA A 62 25.82 14.77 2.12
CA ALA A 62 26.92 13.91 1.70
C ALA A 62 27.73 13.31 2.88
N ALA A 63 27.65 13.91 4.07
CA ALA A 63 28.32 13.43 5.28
C ALA A 63 27.47 12.42 6.10
N LEU A 64 26.21 12.18 5.70
CA LEU A 64 25.27 11.32 6.36
C LEU A 64 24.92 10.11 5.50
N GLU A 65 24.69 8.98 6.15
CA GLU A 65 24.29 7.75 5.46
C GLU A 65 22.76 7.64 5.44
N GLY A 66 22.19 7.47 4.24
CA GLY A 66 20.79 7.11 4.08
C GLY A 66 20.57 5.61 4.29
N ARG A 67 19.41 5.23 4.84
CA ARG A 67 19.05 3.83 5.05
C ARG A 67 18.69 3.16 3.72
N PRO A 68 19.09 1.90 3.43
CA PRO A 68 18.83 1.23 2.17
C PRO A 68 17.40 0.67 2.09
N VAL A 69 16.39 1.53 2.30
CA VAL A 69 14.97 1.17 2.24
C VAL A 69 14.43 1.58 0.87
N PHE A 70 14.06 0.60 0.06
CA PHE A 70 13.47 0.80 -1.28
C PHE A 70 12.82 -0.48 -1.81
N VAL A 71 12.04 -0.34 -2.90
CA VAL A 71 11.49 -1.48 -3.67
C VAL A 71 11.87 -1.39 -5.13
N GLY A 72 11.88 -2.53 -5.81
CA GLY A 72 12.01 -2.59 -7.27
C GLY A 72 10.69 -2.26 -8.00
N PRO A 73 10.74 -1.82 -9.26
CA PRO A 73 9.55 -1.43 -10.02
C PRO A 73 8.56 -2.58 -10.29
N GLN A 74 9.03 -3.83 -10.26
CA GLN A 74 8.23 -5.05 -10.50
C GLN A 74 7.73 -5.71 -9.22
N VAL A 75 7.96 -5.11 -8.04
CA VAL A 75 7.43 -5.62 -6.76
C VAL A 75 5.91 -5.50 -6.76
N HIS A 76 5.23 -6.55 -6.29
CA HIS A 76 3.77 -6.57 -6.25
C HIS A 76 3.22 -5.65 -5.15
N LEU A 77 2.01 -5.14 -5.36
CA LEU A 77 1.31 -4.25 -4.40
C LEU A 77 1.28 -4.81 -2.98
N TYR A 78 1.10 -6.11 -2.80
CA TYR A 78 1.04 -6.71 -1.45
C TYR A 78 2.36 -6.54 -0.69
N ASP A 79 3.48 -6.74 -1.38
CA ASP A 79 4.81 -6.55 -0.79
C ASP A 79 5.12 -5.07 -0.57
N VAL A 80 4.63 -4.19 -1.47
CA VAL A 80 4.73 -2.73 -1.28
C VAL A 80 4.01 -2.30 -0.01
N VAL A 81 2.78 -2.77 0.22
CA VAL A 81 2.01 -2.47 1.44
C VAL A 81 2.72 -3.03 2.67
N SER A 82 3.22 -4.26 2.60
CA SER A 82 3.97 -4.88 3.69
C SER A 82 5.22 -4.05 4.05
N GLN A 83 5.97 -3.59 3.05
CA GLN A 83 7.16 -2.77 3.28
C GLN A 83 6.85 -1.37 3.82
N LEU A 84 5.80 -0.71 3.33
CA LEU A 84 5.35 0.58 3.89
C LEU A 84 5.04 0.47 5.38
N VAL A 85 4.37 -0.61 5.78
CA VAL A 85 4.00 -0.84 7.18
C VAL A 85 5.20 -1.25 8.03
N GLN A 86 6.03 -2.19 7.56
CA GLN A 86 7.18 -2.72 8.33
C GLN A 86 8.30 -1.68 8.50
N ALA A 87 8.54 -0.86 7.49
CA ALA A 87 9.56 0.19 7.54
C ALA A 87 9.04 1.49 8.17
N GLU A 88 7.73 1.58 8.45
CA GLU A 88 7.06 2.77 8.99
C GLU A 88 7.40 4.04 8.21
N VAL A 89 7.35 3.94 6.86
CA VAL A 89 7.73 5.05 5.99
C VAL A 89 6.53 5.70 5.30
N ASP A 90 6.57 7.03 5.21
CA ASP A 90 5.61 7.83 4.45
C ASP A 90 5.99 7.92 2.96
N ALA A 91 7.23 7.60 2.63
CA ALA A 91 7.78 7.66 1.28
C ALA A 91 8.67 6.44 1.02
N LEU A 92 8.16 5.45 0.28
CA LEU A 92 8.90 4.26 -0.11
C LEU A 92 9.53 4.47 -1.49
N PRO A 93 10.87 4.60 -1.60
CA PRO A 93 11.53 4.79 -2.87
C PRO A 93 11.39 3.58 -3.80
N VAL A 94 11.20 3.85 -5.10
CA VAL A 94 11.27 2.84 -6.16
C VAL A 94 12.60 3.00 -6.88
N VAL A 95 13.40 1.94 -6.88
CA VAL A 95 14.76 1.95 -7.41
C VAL A 95 14.96 0.79 -8.40
N HIS A 96 15.60 1.06 -9.52
CA HIS A 96 15.97 0.06 -10.51
C HIS A 96 17.44 0.21 -10.90
N GLU A 97 18.23 -0.84 -10.71
CA GLU A 97 19.67 -0.83 -11.01
C GLU A 97 20.42 0.37 -10.37
N GLY A 98 20.07 0.69 -9.12
CA GLY A 98 20.64 1.83 -8.39
C GLY A 98 20.05 3.19 -8.74
N LYS A 99 19.20 3.30 -9.78
CA LYS A 99 18.56 4.55 -10.18
C LYS A 99 17.24 4.78 -9.45
N PHE A 100 17.06 5.98 -8.95
CA PHE A 100 15.79 6.43 -8.38
C PHE A 100 14.76 6.68 -9.46
N LEU A 101 13.57 6.07 -9.33
CA LEU A 101 12.47 6.23 -10.29
C LEU A 101 11.31 7.08 -9.74
N GLY A 102 11.15 7.16 -8.45
CA GLY A 102 10.06 7.88 -7.77
C GLY A 102 9.81 7.32 -6.38
N CYS A 103 8.76 7.80 -5.71
CA CYS A 103 8.32 7.31 -4.41
C CYS A 103 6.89 6.78 -4.46
N ILE A 104 6.58 5.89 -3.54
CA ILE A 104 5.22 5.44 -3.26
C ILE A 104 4.86 5.95 -1.87
N ASP A 105 3.80 6.76 -1.77
CA ASP A 105 3.20 7.14 -0.51
C ASP A 105 1.94 6.31 -0.21
N PRO A 106 1.51 6.19 1.06
CA PRO A 106 0.29 5.45 1.42
C PRO A 106 -0.97 5.98 0.72
N LYS A 107 -1.04 7.29 0.43
CA LYS A 107 -2.18 7.89 -0.27
C LYS A 107 -2.23 7.45 -1.73
N ALA A 108 -1.06 7.26 -2.39
CA ALA A 108 -0.99 6.72 -3.75
C ALA A 108 -1.53 5.29 -3.78
N VAL A 109 -1.20 4.46 -2.78
CA VAL A 109 -1.75 3.10 -2.64
C VAL A 109 -3.26 3.14 -2.48
N LEU A 110 -3.79 3.96 -1.56
CA LEU A 110 -5.24 4.09 -1.35
C LEU A 110 -5.97 4.58 -2.60
N ARG A 111 -5.43 5.60 -3.28
CA ARG A 111 -5.99 6.10 -4.55
C ARG A 111 -6.00 5.03 -5.63
N PHE A 112 -4.93 4.26 -5.72
CA PHE A 112 -4.84 3.16 -6.68
C PHE A 112 -5.89 2.08 -6.38
N LEU A 113 -6.00 1.63 -5.13
CA LEU A 113 -7.01 0.66 -4.71
C LEU A 113 -8.43 1.16 -5.01
N ALA A 114 -8.75 2.41 -4.66
CA ALA A 114 -10.06 2.98 -4.92
C ALA A 114 -10.43 3.03 -6.42
N ARG A 115 -9.44 3.27 -7.30
CA ARG A 115 -9.68 3.40 -8.75
C ARG A 115 -9.63 2.10 -9.52
N HIS A 116 -8.81 1.14 -9.08
CA HIS A 116 -8.49 -0.07 -9.85
C HIS A 116 -9.03 -1.36 -9.23
N THR A 117 -9.62 -1.26 -8.03
CA THR A 117 -10.41 -2.34 -7.43
C THR A 117 -11.87 -1.89 -7.37
N HIS A 118 -12.76 -2.81 -7.15
CA HIS A 118 -14.18 -2.50 -6.99
C HIS A 118 -14.55 -1.96 -5.58
N TRP A 119 -13.56 -1.63 -4.73
CA TRP A 119 -13.80 -1.24 -3.34
C TRP A 119 -14.64 0.04 -3.22
N ALA A 120 -14.34 1.06 -4.03
CA ALA A 120 -15.07 2.32 -4.03
C ALA A 120 -16.26 2.35 -5.02
N GLY A 121 -16.47 1.27 -5.77
CA GLY A 121 -17.55 1.16 -6.75
C GLY A 121 -18.93 0.93 -6.13
N SER A 122 -19.98 1.14 -6.91
CA SER A 122 -21.34 0.72 -6.56
C SER A 122 -21.44 -0.80 -6.40
N GLY A 123 -22.48 -1.27 -5.70
CA GLY A 123 -22.71 -2.68 -5.46
C GLY A 123 -22.78 -3.00 -3.96
N ALA A 124 -23.33 -4.14 -3.64
CA ALA A 124 -23.52 -4.59 -2.26
C ALA A 124 -22.25 -5.20 -1.68
N VAL A 125 -22.16 -5.22 -0.36
CA VAL A 125 -21.15 -5.96 0.39
C VAL A 125 -21.83 -7.03 1.22
N VAL A 126 -21.37 -8.27 1.09
CA VAL A 126 -21.81 -9.40 1.90
C VAL A 126 -20.63 -9.90 2.69
N VAL A 127 -20.83 -10.11 3.98
CA VAL A 127 -19.81 -10.66 4.89
C VAL A 127 -20.31 -12.01 5.39
N LEU A 128 -19.46 -13.03 5.24
CA LEU A 128 -19.71 -14.39 5.69
C LEU A 128 -18.66 -14.76 6.73
N GLU A 129 -19.10 -15.45 7.77
CA GLU A 129 -18.20 -16.14 8.70
C GLU A 129 -18.27 -17.63 8.41
N VAL A 130 -17.13 -18.22 8.08
CA VAL A 130 -17.02 -19.60 7.66
C VAL A 130 -15.92 -20.29 8.47
N PRO A 131 -16.16 -21.49 9.03
CA PRO A 131 -15.08 -22.28 9.62
C PRO A 131 -13.93 -22.47 8.62
N GLU A 132 -12.68 -22.37 9.06
CA GLU A 132 -11.52 -22.45 8.16
C GLU A 132 -11.50 -23.76 7.36
N MET A 133 -11.98 -24.86 7.95
CA MET A 133 -12.05 -26.18 7.31
C MET A 133 -13.08 -26.24 6.16
N ASP A 134 -14.11 -25.41 6.21
CA ASP A 134 -15.21 -25.38 5.24
C ASP A 134 -15.04 -24.26 4.20
N LEU A 135 -13.95 -23.47 4.29
CA LEU A 135 -13.71 -22.37 3.38
C LEU A 135 -13.46 -22.86 1.95
N SER A 136 -14.40 -22.58 1.07
CA SER A 136 -14.28 -22.79 -0.36
C SER A 136 -14.73 -21.55 -1.13
N ILE A 137 -13.78 -20.76 -1.61
CA ILE A 137 -14.08 -19.57 -2.43
C ILE A 137 -14.81 -19.96 -3.72
N ALA A 138 -14.51 -21.13 -4.29
CA ALA A 138 -15.18 -21.63 -5.48
C ALA A 138 -16.68 -21.90 -5.22
N GLU A 139 -17.00 -22.51 -4.08
CA GLU A 139 -18.39 -22.79 -3.69
C GLU A 139 -19.15 -21.49 -3.38
N ILE A 140 -18.54 -20.57 -2.64
CA ILE A 140 -19.10 -19.26 -2.36
C ILE A 140 -19.43 -18.51 -3.66
N ALA A 141 -18.48 -18.48 -4.61
CA ALA A 141 -18.71 -17.83 -5.91
C ALA A 141 -19.84 -18.51 -6.71
N ARG A 142 -19.88 -19.84 -6.71
CA ARG A 142 -20.96 -20.63 -7.36
C ARG A 142 -22.34 -20.30 -6.77
N LEU A 143 -22.43 -20.17 -5.45
CA LEU A 143 -23.70 -19.82 -4.79
C LEU A 143 -24.16 -18.41 -5.17
N VAL A 144 -23.25 -17.43 -5.22
CA VAL A 144 -23.55 -16.07 -5.68
C VAL A 144 -24.03 -16.06 -7.14
N GLU A 145 -23.35 -16.79 -8.02
CA GLU A 145 -23.72 -16.89 -9.44
C GLU A 145 -25.07 -17.60 -9.63
N SER A 146 -25.39 -18.59 -8.80
CA SER A 146 -26.70 -19.26 -8.84
C SER A 146 -27.86 -18.35 -8.42
N ALA A 147 -27.57 -17.26 -7.73
CA ALA A 147 -28.52 -16.20 -7.36
C ALA A 147 -28.52 -15.01 -8.34
N ASP A 148 -28.03 -15.23 -9.57
CA ASP A 148 -27.92 -14.23 -10.66
C ASP A 148 -27.13 -12.97 -10.29
N SER A 149 -26.09 -13.14 -9.47
CA SER A 149 -25.18 -12.07 -9.08
C SER A 149 -23.73 -12.44 -9.42
N LYS A 150 -22.81 -11.44 -9.36
CA LYS A 150 -21.39 -11.64 -9.66
C LYS A 150 -20.52 -11.10 -8.53
N VAL A 151 -19.51 -11.86 -8.15
CA VAL A 151 -18.46 -11.42 -7.24
C VAL A 151 -17.45 -10.57 -8.03
N VAL A 152 -17.29 -9.30 -7.64
CA VAL A 152 -16.32 -8.38 -8.27
C VAL A 152 -15.09 -8.14 -7.41
N ALA A 153 -15.16 -8.42 -6.10
CA ALA A 153 -14.00 -8.52 -5.22
C ALA A 153 -14.29 -9.50 -4.08
N CYS A 154 -13.24 -10.18 -3.63
CA CYS A 154 -13.28 -11.08 -2.49
C CYS A 154 -12.03 -10.85 -1.65
N THR A 155 -12.21 -10.67 -0.35
CA THR A 155 -11.12 -10.61 0.62
C THR A 155 -11.42 -11.54 1.77
N THR A 156 -10.38 -12.14 2.34
CA THR A 156 -10.49 -12.97 3.53
C THR A 156 -9.66 -12.37 4.66
N SER A 157 -10.19 -12.40 5.87
CA SER A 157 -9.45 -12.07 7.08
C SER A 157 -9.70 -13.15 8.13
N ARG A 158 -8.74 -13.35 9.04
CA ARG A 158 -8.93 -14.23 10.18
C ARG A 158 -9.52 -13.44 11.33
N ASP A 159 -10.47 -14.04 12.03
CA ASP A 159 -10.88 -13.56 13.33
C ASP A 159 -9.92 -14.15 14.37
N GLU A 160 -9.15 -13.29 15.05
CA GLU A 160 -8.18 -13.73 16.07
C GLU A 160 -8.86 -14.40 17.28
N ALA A 161 -10.15 -14.15 17.49
CA ALA A 161 -10.94 -14.67 18.61
C ALA A 161 -11.61 -16.03 18.31
N SER A 162 -11.62 -16.45 17.04
CA SER A 162 -12.30 -17.68 16.61
C SER A 162 -11.48 -18.47 15.59
N SER A 163 -11.89 -19.71 15.30
CA SER A 163 -11.36 -20.51 14.18
C SER A 163 -12.03 -20.18 12.84
N ASN A 164 -12.80 -19.09 12.76
CA ASN A 164 -13.52 -18.72 11.56
C ASN A 164 -12.69 -17.78 10.68
N VAL A 165 -12.95 -17.88 9.40
CA VAL A 165 -12.48 -16.92 8.38
C VAL A 165 -13.65 -16.02 8.02
N VAL A 166 -13.42 -14.72 8.08
CA VAL A 166 -14.36 -13.72 7.60
C VAL A 166 -14.10 -13.51 6.12
N VAL A 167 -15.09 -13.82 5.29
CA VAL A 167 -15.07 -13.61 3.83
C VAL A 167 -15.92 -12.39 3.50
N THR A 168 -15.29 -11.34 2.98
CA THR A 168 -15.98 -10.15 2.51
C THR A 168 -16.07 -10.17 1.00
N LEU A 169 -17.30 -10.20 0.48
CA LEU A 169 -17.61 -10.18 -0.94
C LEU A 169 -18.12 -8.80 -1.34
N LYS A 170 -17.59 -8.25 -2.43
CA LYS A 170 -18.21 -7.15 -3.15
C LYS A 170 -18.96 -7.73 -4.33
N LEU A 171 -20.26 -7.43 -4.43
CA LEU A 171 -21.14 -7.91 -5.47
C LEU A 171 -21.45 -6.79 -6.47
N GLN A 172 -21.66 -7.15 -7.72
CA GLN A 172 -22.08 -6.19 -8.75
C GLN A 172 -23.52 -5.71 -8.52
N ALA A 173 -24.40 -6.59 -8.01
CA ALA A 173 -25.79 -6.26 -7.71
C ALA A 173 -25.90 -5.34 -6.48
N GLN A 174 -26.95 -4.53 -6.42
CA GLN A 174 -27.30 -3.72 -5.24
C GLN A 174 -28.26 -4.48 -4.32
N GLU A 175 -29.14 -5.30 -4.89
CA GLU A 175 -30.06 -6.14 -4.16
C GLU A 175 -29.44 -7.51 -3.87
N VAL A 176 -29.46 -7.94 -2.62
CA VAL A 176 -28.77 -9.15 -2.14
C VAL A 176 -29.70 -10.19 -1.52
N GLU A 177 -31.01 -9.97 -1.53
CA GLU A 177 -31.96 -10.84 -0.87
C GLU A 177 -31.90 -12.30 -1.41
N SER A 178 -31.77 -12.46 -2.72
CA SER A 178 -31.62 -13.76 -3.36
C SER A 178 -30.31 -14.46 -2.98
N VAL A 179 -29.22 -13.67 -2.87
CA VAL A 179 -27.90 -14.17 -2.46
C VAL A 179 -27.93 -14.62 -1.00
N ILE A 180 -28.50 -13.78 -0.10
CA ILE A 180 -28.63 -14.11 1.33
C ILE A 180 -29.50 -15.37 1.49
N SER A 181 -30.64 -15.43 0.80
CA SER A 181 -31.53 -16.60 0.86
C SER A 181 -30.85 -17.87 0.36
N THR A 182 -29.92 -17.75 -0.61
CA THR A 182 -29.14 -18.88 -1.10
C THR A 182 -28.15 -19.34 -0.05
N PHE A 183 -27.40 -18.45 0.58
CA PHE A 183 -26.45 -18.80 1.65
C PHE A 183 -27.14 -19.41 2.88
N GLN A 184 -28.35 -19.01 3.21
CA GLN A 184 -29.11 -19.57 4.36
C GLN A 184 -29.60 -21.00 4.14
N ARG A 185 -29.59 -21.51 2.91
CA ARG A 185 -29.99 -22.89 2.55
C ARG A 185 -28.84 -23.88 2.57
N PHE A 186 -27.63 -23.41 2.59
CA PHE A 186 -26.39 -24.18 2.57
C PHE A 186 -25.60 -23.99 3.86
#